data_fa6af94b86751bc06e60025b8e0c758c
#
_entry.id   fa6af94b86751bc06e60025b8e0c758c
#
_cell.length_a   1.000
_cell.length_b   1.000
_cell.length_c   1.000
_cell.angle_alpha   90.00
_cell.angle_beta   90.00
_cell.angle_gamma   90.00
#
_symmetry.space_group_name_H-M   'P 1'
#
loop_
_entity.id
_entity.type
_entity.pdbx_description
1 polymer ?
#
loop_
_entity_poly.entity_id
_entity_poly.type
_entity_poly.pdbx_seq_one_letter_code
_entity_poly.pdbx_strand_id
1 'polypeptide(L)'
;MIINIEKTVSNAFHHKHPVDCRVFYEKNQYGMSAAKFDRFVQSKGLSSIDGQWKEISYAEARSIFIDLCSRSLCYGTEVMPTSKADFLASQFFKYFNKQESKYFTNFILDSYPSMINIYKLHNYASCHSLLPTSLLSIGILSVNTEEIGLFVRGEWD
;
A
#
# COMPACT_ATOMS: atom_id res chain seq x y z
N MET A 1 -14.83 -10.79 -14.53
CA MET A 1 -14.42 -9.39 -14.79
C MET A 1 -13.20 -9.06 -13.97
N ILE A 2 -12.15 -8.61 -14.63
CA ILE A 2 -10.93 -8.14 -13.95
C ILE A 2 -11.13 -6.68 -13.57
N ILE A 3 -11.07 -6.38 -12.26
CA ILE A 3 -11.17 -5.02 -11.80
C ILE A 3 -9.79 -4.40 -11.79
N ASN A 4 -9.65 -3.27 -12.44
CA ASN A 4 -8.42 -2.50 -12.44
C ASN A 4 -8.41 -1.57 -11.21
N ILE A 5 -7.69 -1.98 -10.18
CA ILE A 5 -7.60 -1.24 -8.91
C ILE A 5 -6.99 0.13 -9.13
N GLU A 6 -5.90 0.23 -9.90
CA GLU A 6 -5.23 1.51 -10.18
C GLU A 6 -6.19 2.53 -10.77
N LYS A 7 -6.91 2.12 -11.80
CA LYS A 7 -7.86 3.00 -12.49
C LYS A 7 -9.03 3.39 -11.59
N THR A 8 -9.56 2.44 -10.82
CA THR A 8 -10.68 2.70 -9.93
C THR A 8 -10.31 3.71 -8.86
N VAL A 9 -9.15 3.56 -8.25
CA VAL A 9 -8.66 4.49 -7.22
C VAL A 9 -8.34 5.84 -7.83
N SER A 10 -7.61 5.87 -8.94
CA SER A 10 -7.23 7.12 -9.62
C SER A 10 -8.47 7.93 -10.03
N ASN A 11 -9.51 7.27 -10.54
CA ASN A 11 -10.75 7.94 -10.91
C ASN A 11 -11.48 8.53 -9.70
N ALA A 12 -11.45 7.84 -8.55
CA ALA A 12 -12.09 8.33 -7.34
C ALA A 12 -11.45 9.65 -6.85
N PHE A 13 -10.14 9.79 -7.04
CA PHE A 13 -9.40 10.99 -6.63
C PHE A 13 -9.38 12.10 -7.70
N HIS A 14 -9.70 11.78 -8.94
CA HIS A 14 -9.40 12.58 -10.13
C HIS A 14 -9.70 14.09 -10.04
N HIS A 15 -10.82 14.49 -9.43
CA HIS A 15 -11.19 15.91 -9.31
C HIS A 15 -10.91 16.51 -7.94
N LYS A 16 -10.28 15.76 -7.03
CA LYS A 16 -10.10 16.20 -5.65
C LYS A 16 -8.64 16.42 -5.30
N HIS A 17 -7.80 15.42 -5.58
CA HIS A 17 -6.39 15.44 -5.21
C HIS A 17 -5.58 14.73 -6.28
N PRO A 18 -4.39 15.23 -6.65
CA PRO A 18 -3.50 14.48 -7.51
C PRO A 18 -2.91 13.29 -6.76
N VAL A 19 -3.09 12.10 -7.30
CA VAL A 19 -2.57 10.86 -6.72
C VAL A 19 -1.90 10.00 -7.78
N ASP A 20 -0.92 9.18 -7.33
CA ASP A 20 -0.33 8.12 -8.12
C ASP A 20 -0.72 6.80 -7.44
N CYS A 21 -1.31 5.89 -8.18
CA CYS A 21 -1.73 4.59 -7.68
C CYS A 21 -1.20 3.51 -8.60
N ARG A 22 -0.41 2.59 -8.05
CA ARG A 22 0.19 1.50 -8.82
C ARG A 22 -0.01 0.18 -8.11
N VAL A 23 -0.28 -0.87 -8.90
CA VAL A 23 -0.46 -2.24 -8.42
C VAL A 23 0.42 -3.17 -9.25
N PHE A 24 1.20 -3.99 -8.58
CA PHE A 24 2.10 -4.94 -9.21
C PHE A 24 1.88 -6.33 -8.62
N TYR A 25 1.92 -7.34 -9.50
CA TYR A 25 1.93 -8.76 -9.11
C TYR A 25 2.93 -9.49 -9.98
N GLU A 26 3.71 -10.36 -9.37
CA GLU A 26 4.54 -11.31 -10.14
C GLU A 26 4.88 -12.54 -9.31
N LYS A 27 5.47 -13.54 -9.95
CA LYS A 27 6.02 -14.69 -9.24
C LYS A 27 7.16 -14.22 -8.35
N ASN A 28 7.22 -14.74 -7.13
CA ASN A 28 8.23 -14.32 -6.18
C ASN A 28 9.59 -14.94 -6.51
N GLN A 29 10.51 -14.11 -6.97
CA GLN A 29 11.91 -14.46 -7.23
C GLN A 29 12.85 -13.91 -6.17
N TYR A 30 12.30 -13.23 -5.15
CA TYR A 30 13.09 -12.41 -4.20
C TYR A 30 13.18 -13.03 -2.82
N GLY A 31 12.35 -14.02 -2.50
CA GLY A 31 12.28 -14.63 -1.18
C GLY A 31 11.35 -13.88 -0.24
N MET A 32 11.51 -14.10 1.05
CA MET A 32 10.59 -13.63 2.10
C MET A 32 11.21 -12.62 3.06
N SER A 33 12.45 -12.17 2.82
CA SER A 33 13.12 -11.23 3.71
C SER A 33 13.01 -9.78 3.21
N ALA A 34 12.84 -8.87 4.14
CA ALA A 34 12.70 -7.43 3.85
C ALA A 34 13.89 -6.87 3.05
N ALA A 35 15.11 -7.37 3.31
CA ALA A 35 16.30 -6.92 2.62
C ALA A 35 16.25 -7.14 1.09
N LYS A 36 15.44 -8.07 0.62
CA LYS A 36 15.34 -8.41 -0.81
C LYS A 36 14.18 -7.74 -1.53
N PHE A 37 13.24 -7.16 -0.80
CA PHE A 37 12.06 -6.53 -1.42
C PHE A 37 12.42 -5.28 -2.21
N ASP A 38 13.53 -4.63 -1.89
CA ASP A 38 13.98 -3.46 -2.63
C ASP A 38 14.33 -3.79 -4.09
N ARG A 39 14.79 -5.00 -4.38
CA ARG A 39 15.01 -5.45 -5.76
C ARG A 39 13.72 -5.49 -6.54
N PHE A 40 12.65 -5.99 -5.90
CA PHE A 40 11.34 -6.03 -6.52
C PHE A 40 10.83 -4.61 -6.82
N VAL A 41 10.84 -3.73 -5.82
CA VAL A 41 10.33 -2.36 -6.02
C VAL A 41 11.17 -1.58 -7.04
N GLN A 42 12.49 -1.74 -7.03
CA GLN A 42 13.36 -1.12 -8.03
C GLN A 42 13.09 -1.64 -9.45
N SER A 43 12.77 -2.91 -9.60
CA SER A 43 12.40 -3.49 -10.90
C SER A 43 11.11 -2.88 -11.47
N LYS A 44 10.30 -2.25 -10.62
CA LYS A 44 9.06 -1.56 -11.00
C LYS A 44 9.24 -0.03 -11.12
N GLY A 45 10.46 0.45 -11.05
CA GLY A 45 10.74 1.88 -11.16
C GLY A 45 10.48 2.67 -9.87
N LEU A 46 10.35 1.98 -8.75
CA LEU A 46 10.18 2.60 -7.44
C LEU A 46 11.52 2.74 -6.71
N SER A 47 11.53 3.54 -5.66
CA SER A 47 12.74 3.77 -4.88
C SER A 47 12.97 2.67 -3.85
N SER A 48 14.24 2.26 -3.68
CA SER A 48 14.65 1.43 -2.56
C SER A 48 14.42 2.14 -1.24
N ILE A 49 14.04 1.41 -0.22
CA ILE A 49 13.95 1.92 1.15
C ILE A 49 14.95 1.26 2.08
N ASP A 50 16.01 0.70 1.52
CA ASP A 50 17.13 0.10 2.24
C ASP A 50 16.71 -0.97 3.26
N GLY A 51 15.74 -1.80 2.88
CA GLY A 51 15.22 -2.88 3.72
C GLY A 51 14.34 -2.42 4.89
N GLN A 52 13.97 -1.16 4.93
CA GLN A 52 13.18 -0.57 6.03
C GLN A 52 11.69 -0.92 5.94
N TRP A 53 11.38 -2.14 5.51
CA TRP A 53 10.03 -2.65 5.47
C TRP A 53 9.60 -3.12 6.85
N LYS A 54 8.43 -2.67 7.29
CA LYS A 54 7.86 -3.07 8.59
C LYS A 54 6.83 -4.18 8.37
N GLU A 55 7.02 -5.31 9.01
CA GLU A 55 6.04 -6.39 8.97
C GLU A 55 4.80 -5.99 9.77
N ILE A 56 3.63 -6.26 9.19
CA ILE A 56 2.32 -5.96 9.78
C ILE A 56 1.42 -7.18 9.66
N SER A 57 0.36 -7.21 10.44
CA SER A 57 -0.64 -8.26 10.37
C SER A 57 -1.50 -8.11 9.10
N TYR A 58 -2.20 -9.16 8.72
CA TYR A 58 -3.18 -9.09 7.64
C TYR A 58 -4.25 -8.04 7.92
N ALA A 59 -4.76 -7.99 9.15
CA ALA A 59 -5.79 -7.02 9.53
C ALA A 59 -5.29 -5.59 9.37
N GLU A 60 -4.06 -5.32 9.77
CA GLU A 60 -3.43 -4.01 9.59
C GLU A 60 -3.23 -3.69 8.11
N ALA A 61 -2.72 -4.65 7.33
CA ALA A 61 -2.52 -4.47 5.89
C ALA A 61 -3.83 -4.14 5.18
N ARG A 62 -4.89 -4.86 5.51
CA ARG A 62 -6.21 -4.63 4.93
C ARG A 62 -6.77 -3.26 5.31
N SER A 63 -6.63 -2.87 6.56
CA SER A 63 -7.08 -1.56 7.05
C SER A 63 -6.36 -0.42 6.35
N ILE A 64 -5.05 -0.52 6.20
CA ILE A 64 -4.24 0.47 5.48
C ILE A 64 -4.67 0.53 4.01
N PHE A 65 -4.86 -0.62 3.37
CA PHE A 65 -5.30 -0.68 1.98
C PHE A 65 -6.64 0.05 1.77
N ILE A 66 -7.60 -0.22 2.64
CA ILE A 66 -8.93 0.42 2.57
C ILE A 66 -8.81 1.93 2.71
N ASP A 67 -8.03 2.41 3.64
CA ASP A 67 -7.82 3.84 3.83
C ASP A 67 -7.09 4.47 2.64
N LEU A 68 -6.10 3.78 2.07
CA LEU A 68 -5.40 4.26 0.87
C LEU A 68 -6.34 4.38 -0.33
N CYS A 69 -7.32 3.52 -0.46
CA CYS A 69 -8.29 3.57 -1.54
C CYS A 69 -9.35 4.65 -1.33
N SER A 70 -9.74 4.91 -0.09
CA SER A 70 -10.94 5.67 0.23
C SER A 70 -10.69 7.09 0.72
N ARG A 71 -9.47 7.42 1.16
CA ARG A 71 -9.20 8.72 1.81
C ARG A 71 -7.94 9.38 1.30
N SER A 72 -7.98 10.72 1.27
CA SER A 72 -6.78 11.53 1.06
C SER A 72 -5.82 11.38 2.26
N LEU A 73 -4.54 11.18 1.98
CA LEU A 73 -3.49 11.14 3.01
C LEU A 73 -3.21 12.54 3.58
N CYS A 74 -3.28 13.56 2.73
CA CYS A 74 -2.99 14.93 3.14
C CYS A 74 -4.14 15.58 3.92
N TYR A 75 -5.38 15.27 3.56
CA TYR A 75 -6.56 15.97 4.08
C TYR A 75 -7.56 15.07 4.80
N GLY A 76 -7.44 13.75 4.67
CA GLY A 76 -8.36 12.80 5.28
C GLY A 76 -9.74 12.75 4.66
N THR A 77 -9.95 13.44 3.54
CA THR A 77 -11.24 13.49 2.86
C THR A 77 -11.59 12.14 2.24
N GLU A 78 -12.78 11.65 2.51
CA GLU A 78 -13.29 10.42 1.89
C GLU A 78 -13.64 10.66 0.42
N VAL A 79 -13.15 9.79 -0.46
CA VAL A 79 -13.37 9.88 -1.91
C VAL A 79 -14.15 8.69 -2.47
N MET A 80 -14.27 7.61 -1.72
CA MET A 80 -15.13 6.48 -2.05
C MET A 80 -15.67 5.82 -0.79
N PRO A 81 -16.82 5.14 -0.87
CA PRO A 81 -17.36 4.40 0.28
C PRO A 81 -16.41 3.30 0.75
N THR A 82 -16.35 3.08 2.06
CA THR A 82 -15.56 2.02 2.66
C THR A 82 -15.90 0.64 2.10
N SER A 83 -17.17 0.38 1.80
CA SER A 83 -17.62 -0.87 1.20
C SER A 83 -16.98 -1.15 -0.15
N LYS A 84 -16.79 -0.12 -0.97
CA LYS A 84 -16.11 -0.24 -2.25
C LYS A 84 -14.62 -0.48 -2.08
N ALA A 85 -13.99 0.23 -1.16
CA ALA A 85 -12.58 0.03 -0.83
C ALA A 85 -12.34 -1.37 -0.26
N ASP A 86 -13.25 -1.89 0.56
CA ASP A 86 -13.19 -3.24 1.10
C ASP A 86 -13.25 -4.29 -0.02
N PHE A 87 -14.10 -4.07 -1.01
CA PHE A 87 -14.16 -4.95 -2.18
C PHE A 87 -12.83 -4.94 -2.96
N LEU A 88 -12.23 -3.78 -3.16
CA LEU A 88 -10.93 -3.66 -3.82
C LEU A 88 -9.83 -4.38 -3.01
N ALA A 89 -9.88 -4.28 -1.69
CA ALA A 89 -8.97 -5.00 -0.81
C ALA A 89 -9.08 -6.51 -1.02
N SER A 90 -10.30 -7.04 -1.10
CA SER A 90 -10.52 -8.47 -1.37
C SER A 90 -9.95 -8.88 -2.72
N GLN A 91 -10.00 -8.02 -3.72
CA GLN A 91 -9.41 -8.28 -5.04
C GLN A 91 -7.88 -8.29 -4.97
N PHE A 92 -7.28 -7.38 -4.23
CA PHE A 92 -5.82 -7.33 -4.10
C PHE A 92 -5.27 -8.54 -3.34
N PHE A 93 -5.88 -8.86 -2.19
CA PHE A 93 -5.37 -9.90 -1.29
C PHE A 93 -5.75 -11.32 -1.70
N LYS A 94 -6.58 -11.51 -2.71
CA LYS A 94 -7.07 -12.85 -3.09
C LYS A 94 -5.98 -13.85 -3.44
N TYR A 95 -4.81 -13.39 -3.88
CA TYR A 95 -3.68 -14.24 -4.24
C TYR A 95 -2.79 -14.60 -3.04
N PHE A 96 -3.09 -14.05 -1.87
CA PHE A 96 -2.24 -14.19 -0.69
C PHE A 96 -3.02 -14.86 0.44
N ASN A 97 -2.78 -16.16 0.61
CA ASN A 97 -3.36 -16.90 1.73
C ASN A 97 -2.78 -16.36 3.04
N LYS A 98 -3.65 -15.97 3.97
CA LYS A 98 -3.28 -15.38 5.26
C LYS A 98 -2.31 -16.24 6.08
N GLN A 99 -2.41 -17.57 5.95
CA GLN A 99 -1.62 -18.52 6.73
C GLN A 99 -0.20 -18.67 6.19
N GLU A 100 0.00 -18.41 4.89
CA GLU A 100 1.26 -18.61 4.19
C GLU A 100 1.92 -17.30 3.75
N SER A 101 1.23 -16.19 3.92
CA SER A 101 1.67 -14.89 3.42
C SER A 101 2.11 -13.98 4.56
N LYS A 102 3.02 -13.07 4.23
CA LYS A 102 3.45 -11.97 5.09
C LYS A 102 3.13 -10.64 4.43
N TYR A 103 2.95 -9.63 5.26
CA TYR A 103 2.56 -8.30 4.81
C TYR A 103 3.51 -7.27 5.40
N PHE A 104 3.88 -6.30 4.58
CA PHE A 104 4.85 -5.27 4.97
C PHE A 104 4.37 -3.91 4.49
N THR A 105 4.83 -2.87 5.16
CA THR A 105 4.59 -1.50 4.75
C THR A 105 5.84 -0.65 4.94
N ASN A 106 5.87 0.50 4.29
CA ASN A 106 6.97 1.46 4.38
C ASN A 106 6.75 2.55 5.43
N PHE A 107 5.72 2.43 6.24
CA PHE A 107 5.48 3.36 7.35
C PHE A 107 6.48 3.20 8.47
N ILE A 108 6.73 4.29 9.19
CA ILE A 108 7.41 4.27 10.46
C ILE A 108 6.34 4.18 11.55
N LEU A 109 6.18 2.99 12.13
CA LEU A 109 5.05 2.67 13.02
C LEU A 109 5.34 2.88 14.51
N ASP A 110 6.51 3.38 14.86
CA ASP A 110 6.99 3.43 16.25
C ASP A 110 6.10 4.28 17.18
N SER A 111 5.22 5.10 16.61
CA SER A 111 4.36 6.01 17.35
C SER A 111 2.88 5.59 17.37
N TYR A 112 2.55 4.38 16.88
CA TYR A 112 1.16 4.03 16.63
C TYR A 112 0.58 3.06 17.64
N PRO A 113 -0.71 3.28 18.03
CA PRO A 113 -1.47 2.28 18.77
C PRO A 113 -1.74 1.05 17.87
N SER A 114 -2.23 -0.03 18.49
CA SER A 114 -2.41 -1.34 17.86
C SER A 114 -3.32 -1.39 16.64
N MET A 115 -4.11 -0.35 16.37
CA MET A 115 -4.89 -0.23 15.14
C MET A 115 -4.39 0.95 14.34
N ILE A 116 -3.95 0.67 13.12
CA ILE A 116 -3.50 1.69 12.19
C ILE A 116 -4.71 2.32 11.54
N ASN A 117 -4.83 3.63 11.69
CA ASN A 117 -5.81 4.44 10.99
C ASN A 117 -5.03 5.48 10.19
N ILE A 118 -4.96 5.28 8.90
CA ILE A 118 -4.15 6.11 8.01
C ILE A 118 -4.65 7.56 7.96
N TYR A 119 -5.94 7.77 8.13
CA TYR A 119 -6.51 9.10 8.19
C TYR A 119 -5.91 9.93 9.35
N LYS A 120 -5.64 9.29 10.47
CA LYS A 120 -4.96 9.94 11.61
C LYS A 120 -3.46 10.07 11.38
N LEU A 121 -2.90 9.31 10.46
CA LEU A 121 -1.47 9.28 10.18
C LEU A 121 -0.97 10.55 9.51
N HIS A 122 -1.78 11.27 8.76
CA HIS A 122 -1.31 12.47 8.07
C HIS A 122 -0.75 13.52 9.04
N ASN A 123 -1.14 13.46 10.32
CA ASN A 123 -0.61 14.32 11.37
C ASN A 123 0.69 13.81 11.99
N TYR A 124 1.04 12.55 11.76
CA TYR A 124 2.15 11.88 12.45
C TYR A 124 3.05 11.10 11.51
N ALA A 125 2.63 10.98 10.24
CA ALA A 125 3.26 10.02 9.36
C ALA A 125 4.65 10.44 8.96
N SER A 126 5.60 9.57 9.21
CA SER A 126 6.77 9.52 8.38
C SER A 126 6.78 8.18 7.66
N CYS A 127 7.31 8.18 6.46
CA CYS A 127 7.44 6.97 5.66
C CYS A 127 8.78 7.01 4.93
N HIS A 128 9.27 5.82 4.59
CA HIS A 128 10.38 5.71 3.65
C HIS A 128 9.79 5.81 2.25
N SER A 129 10.19 6.81 1.48
CA SER A 129 9.53 7.14 0.21
C SER A 129 9.72 6.05 -0.86
N LEU A 130 8.63 5.55 -1.40
CA LEU A 130 8.61 4.62 -2.53
C LEU A 130 8.47 5.36 -3.87
N LEU A 131 7.75 6.47 -3.87
CA LEU A 131 7.54 7.32 -5.04
C LEU A 131 8.22 8.66 -4.79
N PRO A 132 9.42 8.89 -5.34
CA PRO A 132 10.21 10.07 -4.99
C PRO A 132 9.58 11.39 -5.42
N THR A 133 8.64 11.37 -6.37
CA THR A 133 7.93 12.57 -6.84
C THR A 133 6.70 12.91 -6.01
N SER A 134 6.27 12.03 -5.10
CA SER A 134 5.12 12.26 -4.23
C SER A 134 5.53 12.87 -2.91
N LEU A 135 4.67 13.69 -2.33
CA LEU A 135 4.86 14.23 -0.99
C LEU A 135 4.85 13.11 0.05
N LEU A 136 3.90 12.20 -0.11
CA LEU A 136 3.73 11.05 0.77
C LEU A 136 3.38 9.84 -0.09
N SER A 137 4.09 8.73 0.09
CA SER A 137 3.78 7.49 -0.62
C SER A 137 3.77 6.32 0.32
N ILE A 138 2.69 5.55 0.27
CA ILE A 138 2.48 4.42 1.17
C ILE A 138 2.15 3.19 0.36
N GLY A 139 2.80 2.09 0.71
CA GLY A 139 2.62 0.83 0.06
C GLY A 139 2.31 -0.31 1.02
N ILE A 140 1.60 -1.29 0.49
CA ILE A 140 1.39 -2.59 1.11
C ILE A 140 2.05 -3.62 0.21
N LEU A 141 3.04 -4.31 0.74
CA LEU A 141 3.71 -5.41 0.06
C LEU A 141 3.21 -6.71 0.68
N SER A 142 2.68 -7.58 -0.16
CA SER A 142 2.19 -8.91 0.23
C SER A 142 3.06 -9.96 -0.44
N VAL A 143 3.51 -10.96 0.31
CA VAL A 143 4.45 -11.94 -0.19
C VAL A 143 4.22 -13.32 0.41
N ASN A 144 4.33 -14.34 -0.44
CA ASN A 144 4.47 -15.72 -0.03
C ASN A 144 5.56 -16.37 -0.89
N THR A 145 5.77 -17.67 -0.76
CA THR A 145 6.85 -18.35 -1.52
C THR A 145 6.64 -18.31 -3.03
N GLU A 146 5.41 -18.14 -3.49
CA GLU A 146 5.06 -18.21 -4.92
C GLU A 146 4.80 -16.85 -5.55
N GLU A 147 4.22 -15.92 -4.78
CA GLU A 147 3.74 -14.64 -5.30
C GLU A 147 4.27 -13.47 -4.48
N ILE A 148 4.48 -12.35 -5.16
CA ILE A 148 4.75 -11.06 -4.53
C ILE A 148 3.89 -10.01 -5.20
N GLY A 149 3.30 -9.13 -4.38
CA GLY A 149 2.45 -8.05 -4.86
C GLY A 149 2.69 -6.77 -4.08
N LEU A 150 2.46 -5.66 -4.74
CA LEU A 150 2.59 -4.33 -4.14
C LEU A 150 1.45 -3.45 -4.59
N PHE A 151 0.79 -2.82 -3.64
CA PHE A 151 -0.10 -1.70 -3.87
C PHE A 151 0.58 -0.47 -3.29
N VAL A 152 0.75 0.57 -4.09
CA VAL A 152 1.33 1.82 -3.61
C VAL A 152 0.50 3.00 -4.07
N ARG A 153 0.27 3.94 -3.17
CA ARG A 153 -0.43 5.17 -3.47
C ARG A 153 0.39 6.36 -2.96
N GLY A 154 0.69 7.26 -3.87
CA GLY A 154 1.32 8.53 -3.56
C GLY A 154 0.34 9.67 -3.71
N GLU A 155 0.59 10.76 -2.99
CA GLU A 155 -0.23 11.96 -3.04
C GLU A 155 0.67 13.18 -3.02
N TRP A 156 0.27 14.20 -3.80
CA TRP A 156 0.86 15.54 -3.76
C TRP A 156 -0.09 16.48 -3.03
N ASP A 157 0.48 17.42 -2.32
CA ASP A 157 -0.30 18.49 -1.71
C ASP A 157 -0.70 19.54 -2.78
#